data_6afe20845eda6305d2080af4b928d836
#
_entry.id   6afe20845eda6305d2080af4b928d836
#
_cell.length_a   1.000
_cell.length_b   1.000
_cell.length_c   1.000
_cell.angle_alpha   90.00
_cell.angle_beta   90.00
_cell.angle_gamma   90.00
#
_symmetry.space_group_name_H-M   'P 1'
#
loop_
_entity.id
_entity.type
_entity.pdbx_description
1 polymer ?
#
loop_
_entity_poly.entity_id
_entity_poly.type
_entity_poly.pdbx_seq_one_letter_code
_entity_poly.pdbx_strand_id
1 'polypeptide(L)'
;MYRLVAIDLDGTLLNSQSKISERNRQAIGRAIEKGVEVVICSGRILSGAKVFAREVGAEGIIITCNGAIISDVKTGAVLYDNPMSKEDCYKIIDVCRKEKVYFHVYTGNVMFTEELKYGALFYWNIN
;
A
#
# COMPACT_ATOMS: atom_id res chain seq x y z
N MET A 1 12.72 15.54 -19.42
CA MET A 1 12.45 15.82 -17.98
C MET A 1 11.36 14.85 -17.53
N TYR A 2 11.56 14.12 -16.45
CA TYR A 2 10.53 13.23 -15.89
C TYR A 2 9.39 14.07 -15.31
N ARG A 3 8.15 13.65 -15.55
CA ARG A 3 6.94 14.35 -15.10
C ARG A 3 6.22 13.62 -13.96
N LEU A 4 6.53 12.34 -13.78
CA LEU A 4 5.96 11.48 -12.75
C LEU A 4 7.05 10.58 -12.17
N VAL A 5 7.00 10.35 -10.88
CA VAL A 5 7.83 9.38 -10.13
C VAL A 5 6.91 8.51 -9.29
N ALA A 6 6.95 7.20 -9.52
CA ALA A 6 6.28 6.21 -8.69
C ALA A 6 7.30 5.62 -7.71
N ILE A 7 6.96 5.60 -6.42
CA ILE A 7 7.89 5.20 -5.35
C ILE A 7 7.22 4.14 -4.48
N ASP A 8 7.89 3.00 -4.33
CA ASP A 8 7.51 1.97 -3.38
C ASP A 8 7.91 2.34 -1.95
N LEU A 9 7.22 1.80 -0.96
CA LEU A 9 7.43 2.08 0.47
C LEU A 9 8.43 1.12 1.10
N ASP A 10 8.05 -0.13 1.24
CA ASP A 10 8.75 -1.10 2.09
C ASP A 10 10.03 -1.63 1.41
N GLY A 11 11.19 -1.34 2.00
CA GLY A 11 12.47 -1.67 1.41
C GLY A 11 12.98 -0.68 0.34
N THR A 12 12.21 0.38 0.04
CA THR A 12 12.56 1.41 -0.95
C THR A 12 12.60 2.80 -0.33
N LEU A 13 11.44 3.41 -0.05
CA LEU A 13 11.38 4.76 0.56
C LEU A 13 11.59 4.71 2.08
N LEU A 14 11.07 3.66 2.73
CA LEU A 14 11.19 3.47 4.16
C LEU A 14 12.53 2.84 4.53
N ASN A 15 13.15 3.36 5.59
CA ASN A 15 14.36 2.78 6.19
C ASN A 15 14.03 1.57 7.09
N SER A 16 15.05 0.95 7.69
CA SER A 16 14.90 -0.20 8.61
C SER A 16 14.06 0.08 9.87
N GLN A 17 13.75 1.34 10.15
CA GLN A 17 12.87 1.77 11.24
C GLN A 17 11.45 2.10 10.75
N SER A 18 11.11 1.75 9.50
CA SER A 18 9.85 2.08 8.84
C SER A 18 9.56 3.59 8.79
N LYS A 19 10.61 4.41 8.62
CA LYS A 19 10.52 5.87 8.55
C LYS A 19 11.10 6.40 7.25
N ILE A 20 10.54 7.51 6.77
CA ILE A 20 11.11 8.26 5.64
C ILE A 20 12.26 9.11 6.18
N SER A 21 13.43 9.03 5.55
CA SER A 21 14.57 9.87 5.93
C SER A 21 14.30 11.34 5.58
N GLU A 22 14.83 12.25 6.36
CA GLU A 22 14.71 13.69 6.10
C GLU A 22 15.26 14.06 4.70
N ARG A 23 16.34 13.41 4.28
CA ARG A 23 16.94 13.60 2.95
C ARG A 23 15.95 13.20 1.82
N ASN A 24 15.25 12.07 1.97
CA ASN A 24 14.26 11.62 0.98
C ASN A 24 13.04 12.54 0.98
N ARG A 25 12.54 12.94 2.15
CA ARG A 25 11.42 13.87 2.28
C ARG A 25 11.70 15.19 1.57
N GLN A 26 12.87 15.79 1.81
CA GLN A 26 13.29 17.03 1.15
C GLN A 26 13.47 16.86 -0.37
N ALA A 27 14.02 15.71 -0.82
CA ALA A 27 14.19 15.45 -2.25
C ALA A 27 12.85 15.33 -2.97
N ILE A 28 11.88 14.65 -2.36
CA ILE A 28 10.51 14.53 -2.88
C ILE A 28 9.83 15.89 -2.90
N GLY A 29 9.92 16.68 -1.82
CA GLY A 29 9.36 18.02 -1.77
C GLY A 29 9.88 18.90 -2.92
N ARG A 30 11.19 18.92 -3.16
CA ARG A 30 11.80 19.66 -4.30
C ARG A 30 11.33 19.17 -5.67
N ALA A 31 11.02 17.88 -5.79
CA ALA A 31 10.46 17.34 -7.05
C ALA A 31 9.03 17.84 -7.28
N ILE A 32 8.21 17.82 -6.23
CA ILE A 32 6.83 18.32 -6.25
C ILE A 32 6.81 19.83 -6.57
N GLU A 33 7.67 20.62 -5.94
CA GLU A 33 7.81 22.06 -6.21
C GLU A 33 8.17 22.36 -7.67
N LYS A 34 8.85 21.44 -8.35
CA LYS A 34 9.17 21.52 -9.79
C LYS A 34 8.06 20.96 -10.70
N GLY A 35 6.90 20.64 -10.15
CA GLY A 35 5.76 20.13 -10.91
C GLY A 35 5.88 18.65 -11.29
N VAL A 36 6.72 17.86 -10.60
CA VAL A 36 6.76 16.42 -10.78
C VAL A 36 5.65 15.79 -9.94
N GLU A 37 4.80 14.99 -10.57
CA GLU A 37 3.81 14.18 -9.87
C GLU A 37 4.53 13.05 -9.10
N VAL A 38 4.26 12.92 -7.81
CA VAL A 38 4.80 11.83 -7.00
C VAL A 38 3.67 10.91 -6.56
N VAL A 39 3.80 9.63 -6.88
CA VAL A 39 2.82 8.59 -6.61
C VAL A 39 3.45 7.53 -5.71
N ILE A 40 2.85 7.29 -4.57
CA ILE A 40 3.23 6.16 -3.72
C ILE A 40 2.56 4.89 -4.27
N CYS A 41 3.35 3.83 -4.41
CA CYS A 41 2.91 2.51 -4.88
C CYS A 41 3.30 1.47 -3.83
N SER A 42 2.34 0.73 -3.26
CA SER A 42 2.64 -0.20 -2.17
C SER A 42 1.74 -1.43 -2.18
N GLY A 43 2.23 -2.52 -1.58
CA GLY A 43 1.40 -3.68 -1.25
C GLY A 43 0.45 -3.45 -0.08
N ARG A 44 0.65 -2.39 0.70
CA ARG A 44 -0.22 -2.04 1.82
C ARG A 44 -1.60 -1.63 1.35
N ILE A 45 -2.59 -1.72 2.26
CA ILE A 45 -3.91 -1.11 2.04
C ILE A 45 -3.83 0.42 2.21
N LEU A 46 -4.89 1.11 1.81
CA LEU A 46 -4.91 2.59 1.79
C LEU A 46 -4.60 3.21 3.16
N SER A 47 -5.16 2.69 4.24
CA SER A 47 -4.92 3.21 5.59
C SER A 47 -3.44 3.18 5.98
N GLY A 48 -2.72 2.10 5.65
CA GLY A 48 -1.31 1.94 5.98
C GLY A 48 -0.34 2.70 5.07
N ALA A 49 -0.73 3.00 3.83
CA ALA A 49 0.12 3.70 2.87
C ALA A 49 -0.11 5.22 2.84
N LYS A 50 -1.35 5.67 3.05
CA LYS A 50 -1.78 7.07 2.95
C LYS A 50 -1.01 8.02 3.88
N VAL A 51 -0.63 7.55 5.06
CA VAL A 51 0.11 8.36 6.04
C VAL A 51 1.46 8.80 5.49
N PHE A 52 2.16 7.92 4.77
CA PHE A 52 3.45 8.22 4.15
C PHE A 52 3.32 9.12 2.93
N ALA A 53 2.28 8.93 2.11
CA ALA A 53 1.99 9.83 1.00
C ALA A 53 1.79 11.27 1.49
N ARG A 54 1.02 11.46 2.54
CA ARG A 54 0.81 12.78 3.18
C ARG A 54 2.09 13.36 3.79
N GLU A 55 2.90 12.51 4.44
CA GLU A 55 4.16 12.95 5.06
C GLU A 55 5.12 13.59 4.06
N VAL A 56 5.12 13.12 2.80
CA VAL A 56 5.97 13.67 1.74
C VAL A 56 5.28 14.68 0.83
N GLY A 57 4.01 15.01 1.08
CA GLY A 57 3.24 15.94 0.25
C GLY A 57 2.75 15.34 -1.08
N ALA A 58 2.81 14.02 -1.26
CA ALA A 58 2.27 13.31 -2.43
C ALA A 58 0.76 13.13 -2.26
N GLU A 59 0.00 14.21 -2.42
CA GLU A 59 -1.43 14.27 -2.11
C GLU A 59 -2.37 14.03 -3.30
N GLY A 60 -1.85 13.59 -4.43
CA GLY A 60 -2.63 13.22 -5.62
C GLY A 60 -3.21 11.82 -5.50
N ILE A 61 -2.78 10.92 -6.37
CA ILE A 61 -3.19 9.52 -6.36
C ILE A 61 -2.20 8.64 -5.58
N ILE A 62 -2.70 7.51 -5.11
CA ILE A 62 -1.92 6.44 -4.47
C ILE A 62 -2.33 5.09 -5.06
N ILE A 63 -1.36 4.23 -5.29
CA ILE A 63 -1.55 2.87 -5.78
C ILE A 63 -1.29 1.91 -4.61
N THR A 64 -2.28 1.09 -4.29
CA THR A 64 -2.26 0.19 -3.12
C THR A 64 -2.61 -1.24 -3.50
N CYS A 65 -2.47 -2.17 -2.56
CA CYS A 65 -2.75 -3.60 -2.78
C CYS A 65 -2.02 -4.15 -4.02
N ASN A 66 -0.73 -3.81 -4.20
CA ASN A 66 0.09 -4.23 -5.35
C ASN A 66 -0.51 -3.84 -6.72
N GLY A 67 -1.18 -2.69 -6.81
CA GLY A 67 -1.79 -2.20 -8.05
C GLY A 67 -3.25 -2.54 -8.24
N ALA A 68 -3.87 -3.28 -7.32
CA ALA A 68 -5.29 -3.62 -7.41
C ALA A 68 -6.21 -2.41 -7.16
N ILE A 69 -5.75 -1.42 -6.38
CA ILE A 69 -6.56 -0.26 -6.01
C ILE A 69 -5.78 1.03 -6.30
N ILE A 70 -6.44 1.99 -6.95
CA ILE A 70 -5.96 3.38 -7.07
C ILE A 70 -6.96 4.27 -6.36
N SER A 71 -6.47 5.12 -5.46
CA SER A 71 -7.31 6.03 -4.69
C SER A 71 -6.77 7.45 -4.73
N ASP A 72 -7.64 8.42 -4.50
CA ASP A 72 -7.27 9.79 -4.20
C ASP A 72 -6.81 9.91 -2.74
N VAL A 73 -5.64 10.49 -2.53
CA VAL A 73 -5.02 10.59 -1.20
C VAL A 73 -5.80 11.51 -0.27
N LYS A 74 -6.37 12.60 -0.78
CA LYS A 74 -7.09 13.61 0.01
C LYS A 74 -8.43 13.08 0.48
N THR A 75 -9.24 12.63 -0.46
CA THR A 75 -10.61 12.21 -0.21
C THR A 75 -10.73 10.75 0.23
N GLY A 76 -9.79 9.89 -0.19
CA GLY A 76 -9.88 8.44 -0.04
C GLY A 76 -10.81 7.80 -1.07
N ALA A 77 -11.31 8.55 -2.04
CA ALA A 77 -12.16 8.01 -3.09
C ALA A 77 -11.40 6.97 -3.93
N VAL A 78 -12.02 5.83 -4.18
CA VAL A 78 -11.49 4.80 -5.04
C VAL A 78 -11.73 5.21 -6.50
N LEU A 79 -10.63 5.33 -7.26
CA LEU A 79 -10.63 5.72 -8.68
C LEU A 79 -10.55 4.51 -9.60
N TYR A 80 -9.91 3.43 -9.13
CA TYR A 80 -9.80 2.16 -9.82
C TYR A 80 -9.80 1.04 -8.80
N ASP A 81 -10.55 -0.02 -9.08
CA ASP A 81 -10.65 -1.22 -8.24
C ASP A 81 -10.67 -2.45 -9.15
N ASN A 82 -9.72 -3.35 -8.93
CA ASN A 82 -9.61 -4.62 -9.64
C ASN A 82 -9.51 -5.78 -8.63
N PRO A 83 -10.60 -6.12 -7.96
CA PRO A 83 -10.62 -7.17 -6.96
C PRO A 83 -10.42 -8.54 -7.61
N MET A 84 -9.83 -9.46 -6.84
CA MET A 84 -9.84 -10.88 -7.19
C MET A 84 -11.26 -11.41 -7.26
N SER A 85 -11.55 -12.31 -8.21
CA SER A 85 -12.86 -12.98 -8.26
C SER A 85 -13.10 -13.79 -6.98
N LYS A 86 -14.36 -13.89 -6.54
CA LYS A 86 -14.70 -14.74 -5.38
C LYS A 86 -14.29 -16.19 -5.60
N GLU A 87 -14.46 -16.68 -6.82
CA GLU A 87 -14.09 -18.05 -7.18
C GLU A 87 -12.59 -18.30 -7.00
N ASP A 88 -11.74 -17.42 -7.49
CA ASP A 88 -10.29 -17.55 -7.35
C ASP A 88 -9.85 -17.36 -5.90
N CYS A 89 -10.50 -16.45 -5.17
CA CYS A 89 -10.25 -16.26 -3.75
C CYS A 89 -10.51 -17.56 -2.96
N TYR A 90 -11.64 -18.23 -3.20
CA TYR A 90 -11.94 -19.51 -2.55
C TYR A 90 -10.96 -20.61 -2.93
N LYS A 91 -10.57 -20.71 -4.21
CA LYS A 91 -9.54 -21.68 -4.66
C LYS A 91 -8.23 -21.48 -3.91
N ILE A 92 -7.78 -20.24 -3.76
CA ILE A 92 -6.54 -19.91 -3.03
C ILE A 92 -6.68 -20.27 -1.55
N ILE A 93 -7.80 -19.92 -0.91
CA ILE A 93 -8.09 -20.26 0.49
C ILE A 93 -8.01 -21.78 0.70
N ASP A 94 -8.63 -22.55 -0.19
CA ASP A 94 -8.63 -24.02 -0.07
C ASP A 94 -7.22 -24.60 -0.21
N VAL A 95 -6.40 -24.07 -1.12
CA VAL A 95 -4.98 -24.46 -1.24
C VAL A 95 -4.22 -24.10 0.05
N CYS A 96 -4.40 -22.89 0.57
CA CYS A 96 -3.72 -22.46 1.79
C CYS A 96 -4.10 -23.35 2.99
N ARG A 97 -5.38 -23.71 3.12
CA ARG A 97 -5.85 -24.63 4.16
C ARG A 97 -5.23 -26.02 4.04
N LYS A 98 -5.23 -26.57 2.81
CA LYS A 98 -4.65 -27.89 2.51
C LYS A 98 -3.15 -27.93 2.83
N GLU A 99 -2.42 -26.93 2.41
CA GLU A 99 -0.96 -26.82 2.63
C GLU A 99 -0.60 -26.26 4.01
N LYS A 100 -1.60 -25.91 4.84
CA LYS A 100 -1.42 -25.32 6.18
C LYS A 100 -0.57 -24.04 6.18
N VAL A 101 -0.74 -23.23 5.14
CA VAL A 101 -0.06 -21.93 4.99
C VAL A 101 -0.96 -20.83 5.54
N TYR A 102 -0.36 -19.93 6.31
CA TYR A 102 -1.07 -18.72 6.77
C TYR A 102 -1.52 -17.88 5.59
N PHE A 103 -2.74 -17.37 5.66
CA PHE A 103 -3.27 -16.39 4.70
C PHE A 103 -4.15 -15.35 5.41
N HIS A 104 -4.33 -14.26 4.72
CA HIS A 104 -5.35 -13.26 5.04
C HIS A 104 -5.87 -12.65 3.75
N VAL A 105 -7.06 -12.09 3.80
CA VAL A 105 -7.70 -11.38 2.69
C VAL A 105 -8.13 -9.99 3.14
N TYR A 106 -8.11 -9.04 2.22
CA TYR A 106 -8.61 -7.70 2.47
C TYR A 106 -9.92 -7.45 1.72
N THR A 107 -10.83 -6.73 2.37
CA THR A 107 -12.00 -6.12 1.74
C THR A 107 -12.05 -4.66 2.20
N GLY A 108 -11.79 -3.73 1.29
CA GLY A 108 -11.53 -2.34 1.66
C GLY A 108 -10.36 -2.23 2.66
N ASN A 109 -10.62 -1.64 3.82
CA ASN A 109 -9.62 -1.49 4.90
C ASN A 109 -9.75 -2.58 6.00
N VAL A 110 -10.49 -3.66 5.75
CA VAL A 110 -10.69 -4.72 6.72
C VAL A 110 -9.90 -5.95 6.33
N MET A 111 -9.10 -6.46 7.26
CA MET A 111 -8.36 -7.71 7.11
C MET A 111 -9.13 -8.86 7.75
N PHE A 112 -9.29 -9.95 7.01
CA PHE A 112 -9.88 -11.20 7.47
C PHE A 112 -8.83 -12.30 7.49
N THR A 113 -8.76 -13.05 8.57
CA THR A 113 -7.87 -14.20 8.72
C THR A 113 -8.56 -15.27 9.58
N GLU A 114 -8.19 -16.52 9.39
CA GLU A 114 -8.71 -17.64 10.22
C GLU A 114 -7.97 -17.77 11.55
N GLU A 115 -6.71 -17.27 11.61
CA GLU A 115 -5.89 -17.43 12.81
C GLU A 115 -5.11 -16.14 13.11
N LEU A 116 -5.09 -15.74 14.38
CA LEU A 116 -4.26 -14.63 14.86
C LEU A 116 -2.83 -15.13 15.12
N LYS A 117 -2.13 -15.44 14.03
CA LYS A 117 -0.71 -15.81 14.06
C LYS A 117 0.19 -14.58 13.85
N TYR A 118 1.51 -14.79 13.95
CA TYR A 118 2.52 -13.76 13.76
C TYR A 118 2.31 -12.93 12.46
N GLY A 119 1.94 -13.59 11.36
CA GLY A 119 1.62 -12.91 10.11
C GLY A 119 0.47 -11.90 10.24
N ALA A 120 -0.63 -12.30 10.94
CA ALA A 120 -1.76 -11.39 11.18
C ALA A 120 -1.33 -10.17 12.00
N LEU A 121 -0.56 -10.38 13.07
CA LEU A 121 -0.06 -9.29 13.93
C LEU A 121 0.90 -8.37 13.18
N PHE A 122 1.77 -8.93 12.33
CA PHE A 122 2.67 -8.14 11.50
C PHE A 122 1.89 -7.21 10.56
N TYR A 123 0.94 -7.77 9.80
CA TYR A 123 0.15 -6.97 8.83
C TYR A 123 -0.81 -6.01 9.52
N TRP A 124 -1.33 -6.34 10.70
CA TRP A 124 -2.10 -5.42 11.52
C TRP A 124 -1.30 -4.17 11.91
N ASN A 125 -0.03 -4.34 12.25
CA ASN A 125 0.83 -3.25 12.70
C ASN A 125 1.33 -2.34 11.57
N ILE A 126 1.36 -2.80 10.32
CA ILE A 126 1.85 -2.00 9.18
C ILE A 126 0.74 -1.37 8.34
N ASN A 127 -0.52 -1.73 8.56
CA ASN A 127 -1.71 -1.21 7.90
C ASN A 127 -2.62 -0.49 8.89
#